data_80c60865740601f24d03aa621a447a43
#
_entry.id   80c60865740601f24d03aa621a447a43
#
_cell.length_a   1.000
_cell.length_b   1.000
_cell.length_c   1.000
_cell.angle_alpha   90.00
_cell.angle_beta   90.00
_cell.angle_gamma   90.00
#
_symmetry.space_group_name_H-M   'P 1'
#
loop_
_entity.id
_entity.type
_entity.pdbx_description
1 polymer ?
#
loop_
_entity_poly.entity_id
_entity_poly.type
_entity_poly.pdbx_seq_one_letter_code
_entity_poly.pdbx_strand_id
1 'polypeptide(L)'
;MEVDNSDLMGLVNEIIPFHMKHNAEPEAVDLLIEVERLDILADHVTKENHARTCLYLFSCSSYLPEPEDAEVLKVAHAIFMKVEKYTEAMRVACRLGVQETMEETFNAAEDKLVRRQMCYMLARHGHPLKLDEGPCEVTDGDELEELQTIMSNSNLSANYLTLARDLDVMEAKLPEDI
;
A
#
# COMPACT_ATOMS: atom_id res chain seq x y z
N MET A 1 -27.97 28.26 -4.92
CA MET A 1 -27.06 29.31 -5.43
C MET A 1 -25.69 28.62 -5.45
N GLU A 2 -25.30 28.05 -6.59
CA GLU A 2 -23.96 27.50 -6.74
C GLU A 2 -22.97 28.66 -6.63
N VAL A 3 -22.11 28.61 -5.64
CA VAL A 3 -20.99 29.53 -5.51
C VAL A 3 -20.00 29.15 -6.58
N ASP A 4 -19.63 30.07 -7.46
CA ASP A 4 -18.59 29.85 -8.45
C ASP A 4 -17.24 29.71 -7.71
N ASN A 5 -16.76 28.46 -7.59
CA ASN A 5 -15.52 28.13 -6.90
C ASN A 5 -14.27 28.29 -7.79
N SER A 6 -14.40 28.85 -9.02
CA SER A 6 -13.30 28.95 -9.95
C SER A 6 -12.12 29.80 -9.44
N ASP A 7 -12.42 30.91 -8.77
CA ASP A 7 -11.41 31.79 -8.18
C ASP A 7 -10.71 31.11 -6.99
N LEU A 8 -11.49 30.36 -6.18
CA LEU A 8 -10.93 29.57 -5.07
C LEU A 8 -9.98 28.48 -5.57
N MET A 9 -10.37 27.76 -6.61
CA MET A 9 -9.52 26.73 -7.20
C MET A 9 -8.26 27.31 -7.84
N GLY A 10 -8.33 28.52 -8.42
CA GLY A 10 -7.15 29.25 -8.88
C GLY A 10 -6.13 29.46 -7.75
N LEU A 11 -6.60 29.92 -6.60
CA LEU A 11 -5.76 30.14 -5.41
C LEU A 11 -5.21 28.83 -4.84
N VAL A 12 -6.03 27.78 -4.75
CA VAL A 12 -5.61 26.44 -4.29
C VAL A 12 -4.45 25.91 -5.15
N ASN A 13 -4.56 26.05 -6.48
CA ASN A 13 -3.52 25.60 -7.40
C ASN A 13 -2.18 26.36 -7.28
N GLU A 14 -2.18 27.57 -6.70
CA GLU A 14 -0.97 28.31 -6.37
C GLU A 14 -0.41 27.91 -4.99
N ILE A 15 -1.28 27.70 -4.01
CA ILE A 15 -0.90 27.38 -2.63
C ILE A 15 -0.32 25.97 -2.51
N ILE A 16 -0.91 24.96 -3.14
CA ILE A 16 -0.47 23.56 -3.00
C ILE A 16 0.99 23.35 -3.41
N PRO A 17 1.47 23.79 -4.59
CA PRO A 17 2.89 23.67 -4.94
C PRO A 17 3.81 24.40 -3.97
N PHE A 18 3.36 25.54 -3.42
CA PHE A 18 4.11 26.29 -2.43
C PHE A 18 4.29 25.48 -1.13
N HIS A 19 3.22 24.92 -0.57
CA HIS A 19 3.27 24.07 0.62
C HIS A 19 4.17 22.85 0.39
N MET A 20 3.97 22.14 -0.71
CA MET A 20 4.77 20.93 -1.04
C MET A 20 6.26 21.24 -1.18
N LYS A 21 6.62 22.41 -1.70
CA LYS A 21 8.03 22.86 -1.83
C LYS A 21 8.65 23.23 -0.48
N HIS A 22 7.84 23.67 0.48
CA HIS A 22 8.32 24.18 1.78
C HIS A 22 8.15 23.13 2.91
N ASN A 23 7.97 21.85 2.59
CA ASN A 23 7.77 20.75 3.54
C ASN A 23 6.56 20.95 4.45
N ALA A 24 5.52 21.56 3.93
CA ALA A 24 4.22 21.78 4.57
C ALA A 24 3.17 20.83 3.94
N GLU A 25 3.52 19.53 3.86
CA GLU A 25 2.67 18.49 3.28
C GLU A 25 1.33 18.34 4.05
N PRO A 26 1.30 18.39 5.40
CA PRO A 26 0.04 18.34 6.15
C PRO A 26 -0.92 19.47 5.76
N GLU A 27 -0.43 20.69 5.65
CA GLU A 27 -1.24 21.86 5.31
C GLU A 27 -1.80 21.76 3.87
N ALA A 28 -1.00 21.18 2.95
CA ALA A 28 -1.48 20.91 1.59
C ALA A 28 -2.59 19.86 1.58
N VAL A 29 -2.43 18.78 2.34
CA VAL A 29 -3.42 17.69 2.43
C VAL A 29 -4.70 18.20 3.06
N ASP A 30 -4.62 18.92 4.19
CA ASP A 30 -5.80 19.46 4.89
C ASP A 30 -6.59 20.40 3.99
N LEU A 31 -5.90 21.31 3.28
CA LEU A 31 -6.56 22.20 2.33
C LEU A 31 -7.28 21.42 1.22
N LEU A 32 -6.66 20.36 0.68
CA LEU A 32 -7.26 19.57 -0.39
C LEU A 32 -8.43 18.70 0.08
N ILE A 33 -8.41 18.23 1.32
CA ILE A 33 -9.54 17.53 1.93
C ILE A 33 -10.72 18.52 2.10
N GLU A 34 -10.45 19.71 2.61
CA GLU A 34 -11.49 20.73 2.85
C GLU A 34 -12.17 21.21 1.55
N VAL A 35 -11.43 21.29 0.45
CA VAL A 35 -11.99 21.68 -0.85
C VAL A 35 -12.45 20.49 -1.70
N GLU A 36 -12.43 19.27 -1.15
CA GLU A 36 -12.83 18.01 -1.81
C GLU A 36 -12.07 17.76 -3.13
N ARG A 37 -10.79 18.14 -3.19
CA ARG A 37 -9.95 18.01 -4.37
C ARG A 37 -8.62 17.30 -4.09
N LEU A 38 -8.68 16.27 -3.30
CA LEU A 38 -7.50 15.47 -2.94
C LEU A 38 -6.89 14.74 -4.16
N ASP A 39 -7.66 14.58 -5.23
CA ASP A 39 -7.26 13.98 -6.50
C ASP A 39 -6.00 14.63 -7.11
N ILE A 40 -5.85 15.95 -6.97
CA ILE A 40 -4.71 16.68 -7.54
C ILE A 40 -3.42 16.54 -6.73
N LEU A 41 -3.45 16.03 -5.51
CA LEU A 41 -2.29 15.94 -4.64
C LEU A 41 -1.16 15.12 -5.27
N ALA A 42 -1.51 13.98 -5.90
CA ALA A 42 -0.54 13.08 -6.51
C ALA A 42 0.36 13.78 -7.56
N ASP A 43 -0.15 14.82 -8.24
CA ASP A 43 0.63 15.55 -9.24
C ASP A 43 1.79 16.34 -8.63
N HIS A 44 1.61 16.80 -7.40
CA HIS A 44 2.58 17.62 -6.67
C HIS A 44 3.54 16.82 -5.78
N VAL A 45 3.31 15.51 -5.63
CA VAL A 45 4.19 14.63 -4.84
C VAL A 45 5.39 14.16 -5.65
N THR A 46 6.56 14.21 -5.03
CA THR A 46 7.86 13.79 -5.59
C THR A 46 8.43 12.58 -4.82
N LYS A 47 9.54 12.00 -5.33
CA LYS A 47 10.27 10.93 -4.62
C LYS A 47 10.84 11.36 -3.26
N GLU A 48 10.97 12.66 -2.99
CA GLU A 48 11.55 13.18 -1.75
C GLU A 48 10.51 13.35 -0.64
N ASN A 49 9.29 13.78 -0.99
CA ASN A 49 8.24 14.11 -0.01
C ASN A 49 7.15 13.04 0.13
N HIS A 50 7.08 12.04 -0.78
CA HIS A 50 6.04 11.02 -0.79
C HIS A 50 5.84 10.31 0.56
N ALA A 51 6.93 10.01 1.26
CA ALA A 51 6.87 9.26 2.52
C ALA A 51 6.13 10.05 3.62
N ARG A 52 6.43 11.36 3.75
CA ARG A 52 5.75 12.23 4.72
C ARG A 52 4.30 12.48 4.34
N THR A 53 4.05 12.75 3.05
CA THR A 53 2.69 12.93 2.52
C THR A 53 1.83 11.70 2.78
N CYS A 54 2.30 10.50 2.43
CA CYS A 54 1.55 9.27 2.64
C CYS A 54 1.37 8.94 4.12
N LEU A 55 2.37 9.22 4.97
CA LEU A 55 2.23 9.03 6.42
C LEU A 55 1.10 9.90 6.98
N TYR A 56 1.00 11.15 6.53
CA TYR A 56 -0.08 12.04 6.95
C TYR A 56 -1.45 11.58 6.42
N LEU A 57 -1.54 11.17 5.14
CA LEU A 57 -2.76 10.58 4.57
C LEU A 57 -3.25 9.36 5.39
N PHE A 58 -2.35 8.47 5.80
CA PHE A 58 -2.72 7.34 6.67
C PHE A 58 -3.24 7.79 8.03
N SER A 59 -2.69 8.85 8.59
CA SER A 59 -3.21 9.43 9.82
C SER A 59 -4.63 9.96 9.62
N CYS A 60 -4.86 10.75 8.57
CA CYS A 60 -6.19 11.29 8.24
C CYS A 60 -7.23 10.19 8.03
N SER A 61 -6.90 9.12 7.29
CA SER A 61 -7.83 8.02 7.00
C SER A 61 -8.38 7.32 8.25
N SER A 62 -7.75 7.48 9.40
CA SER A 62 -8.21 6.88 10.66
C SER A 62 -9.27 7.71 11.38
N TYR A 63 -9.49 8.96 10.97
CA TYR A 63 -10.42 9.91 11.58
C TYR A 63 -11.57 10.31 10.65
N LEU A 64 -11.43 10.04 9.35
CA LEU A 64 -12.45 10.35 8.36
C LEU A 64 -13.54 9.27 8.33
N PRO A 65 -14.81 9.64 8.10
CA PRO A 65 -15.89 8.69 7.89
C PRO A 65 -15.81 8.05 6.49
N GLU A 66 -16.56 6.96 6.28
CA GLU A 66 -16.79 6.42 4.94
C GLU A 66 -17.68 7.39 4.12
N PRO A 67 -17.39 7.64 2.84
CA PRO A 67 -16.36 7.02 1.97
C PRO A 67 -15.02 7.78 1.92
N GLU A 68 -14.87 8.88 2.65
CA GLU A 68 -13.72 9.79 2.56
C GLU A 68 -12.41 9.12 2.98
N ASP A 69 -12.45 8.21 3.95
CA ASP A 69 -11.29 7.41 4.37
C ASP A 69 -10.73 6.57 3.21
N ALA A 70 -11.61 5.98 2.39
CA ALA A 70 -11.21 5.21 1.22
C ALA A 70 -10.63 6.12 0.11
N GLU A 71 -11.16 7.32 -0.07
CA GLU A 71 -10.63 8.28 -1.05
C GLU A 71 -9.19 8.69 -0.70
N VAL A 72 -8.92 8.98 0.56
CA VAL A 72 -7.57 9.28 1.06
C VAL A 72 -6.61 8.12 0.80
N LEU A 73 -7.04 6.88 1.04
CA LEU A 73 -6.23 5.69 0.76
C LEU A 73 -5.99 5.47 -0.73
N LYS A 74 -6.97 5.74 -1.60
CA LYS A 74 -6.78 5.67 -3.06
C LYS A 74 -5.71 6.65 -3.54
N VAL A 75 -5.70 7.87 -3.00
CA VAL A 75 -4.68 8.87 -3.33
C VAL A 75 -3.30 8.43 -2.82
N ALA A 76 -3.21 7.88 -1.61
CA ALA A 76 -1.96 7.32 -1.11
C ALA A 76 -1.44 6.16 -1.97
N HIS A 77 -2.33 5.28 -2.45
CA HIS A 77 -1.99 4.21 -3.39
C HIS A 77 -1.43 4.79 -4.70
N ALA A 78 -2.12 5.76 -5.31
CA ALA A 78 -1.69 6.41 -6.54
C ALA A 78 -0.31 7.06 -6.40
N ILE A 79 -0.04 7.70 -5.26
CA ILE A 79 1.28 8.27 -4.96
C ILE A 79 2.36 7.19 -4.93
N PHE A 80 2.15 6.06 -4.23
CA PHE A 80 3.11 4.97 -4.17
C PHE A 80 3.35 4.33 -5.54
N MET A 81 2.30 4.16 -6.35
CA MET A 81 2.43 3.68 -7.73
C MET A 81 3.29 4.63 -8.57
N LYS A 82 3.04 5.95 -8.49
CA LYS A 82 3.80 6.98 -9.20
C LYS A 82 5.30 6.97 -8.85
N VAL A 83 5.64 6.70 -7.60
CA VAL A 83 7.04 6.66 -7.14
C VAL A 83 7.67 5.27 -7.18
N GLU A 84 6.99 4.30 -7.77
CA GLU A 84 7.44 2.91 -7.96
C GLU A 84 7.69 2.17 -6.62
N LYS A 85 6.91 2.50 -5.59
CA LYS A 85 6.95 1.86 -4.27
C LYS A 85 5.85 0.79 -4.16
N TYR A 86 5.99 -0.26 -4.96
CA TYR A 86 4.95 -1.28 -5.15
C TYR A 86 4.60 -2.07 -3.88
N THR A 87 5.56 -2.31 -2.98
CA THR A 87 5.28 -2.99 -1.71
C THR A 87 4.43 -2.13 -0.77
N GLU A 88 4.69 -0.83 -0.72
CA GLU A 88 3.87 0.12 0.02
C GLU A 88 2.50 0.29 -0.63
N ALA A 89 2.44 0.36 -1.97
CA ALA A 89 1.18 0.38 -2.72
C ALA A 89 0.34 -0.87 -2.43
N MET A 90 0.93 -2.07 -2.46
CA MET A 90 0.25 -3.32 -2.12
C MET A 90 -0.31 -3.32 -0.71
N ARG A 91 0.43 -2.77 0.27
CA ARG A 91 -0.08 -2.64 1.64
C ARG A 91 -1.34 -1.77 1.70
N VAL A 92 -1.39 -0.69 0.93
CA VAL A 92 -2.58 0.17 0.83
C VAL A 92 -3.71 -0.55 0.12
N ALA A 93 -3.43 -1.24 -0.99
CA ALA A 93 -4.41 -2.03 -1.73
C ALA A 93 -5.06 -3.11 -0.84
N CYS A 94 -4.27 -3.82 -0.02
CA CYS A 94 -4.80 -4.77 0.96
C CYS A 94 -5.69 -4.09 2.01
N ARG A 95 -5.38 -2.87 2.42
CA ARG A 95 -6.23 -2.12 3.36
C ARG A 95 -7.52 -1.63 2.73
N LEU A 96 -7.50 -1.25 1.45
CA LEU A 96 -8.69 -0.92 0.67
C LEU A 96 -9.59 -2.14 0.44
N GLY A 97 -9.02 -3.36 0.38
CA GLY A 97 -9.76 -4.58 0.12
C GLY A 97 -10.30 -4.71 -1.31
N VAL A 98 -9.77 -3.94 -2.27
CA VAL A 98 -10.20 -3.92 -3.67
C VAL A 98 -9.27 -4.80 -4.50
N GLN A 99 -9.80 -5.88 -5.05
CA GLN A 99 -9.02 -6.88 -5.77
C GLN A 99 -8.34 -6.30 -7.01
N GLU A 100 -9.04 -5.49 -7.79
CA GLU A 100 -8.52 -4.86 -9.00
C GLU A 100 -7.27 -4.00 -8.71
N THR A 101 -7.27 -3.28 -7.59
CA THR A 101 -6.13 -2.46 -7.17
C THR A 101 -4.93 -3.32 -6.78
N MET A 102 -5.16 -4.49 -6.16
CA MET A 102 -4.09 -5.44 -5.84
C MET A 102 -3.49 -6.06 -7.12
N GLU A 103 -4.34 -6.44 -8.07
CA GLU A 103 -3.93 -6.98 -9.37
C GLU A 103 -3.11 -5.96 -10.17
N GLU A 104 -3.57 -4.71 -10.24
CA GLU A 104 -2.85 -3.61 -10.88
C GLU A 104 -1.46 -3.41 -10.25
N THR A 105 -1.40 -3.38 -8.91
CA THR A 105 -0.14 -3.19 -8.18
C THR A 105 0.82 -4.35 -8.42
N PHE A 106 0.32 -5.59 -8.43
CA PHE A 106 1.15 -6.78 -8.67
C PHE A 106 1.75 -6.77 -10.08
N ASN A 107 0.95 -6.41 -11.09
CA ASN A 107 1.38 -6.39 -12.49
C ASN A 107 2.38 -5.27 -12.78
N ALA A 108 2.31 -4.15 -12.05
CA ALA A 108 3.24 -3.04 -12.23
C ALA A 108 4.67 -3.38 -11.78
N ALA A 109 4.83 -4.38 -10.90
CA ALA A 109 6.15 -4.77 -10.39
C ALA A 109 6.83 -5.77 -11.32
N GLU A 110 8.00 -5.41 -11.86
CA GLU A 110 8.82 -6.30 -12.71
C GLU A 110 9.81 -7.14 -11.90
N ASP A 111 10.23 -6.65 -10.72
CA ASP A 111 11.22 -7.32 -9.88
C ASP A 111 10.63 -8.56 -9.17
N LYS A 112 11.22 -9.72 -9.40
CA LYS A 112 10.83 -11.00 -8.79
C LYS A 112 10.84 -10.96 -7.26
N LEU A 113 11.79 -10.25 -6.64
CA LEU A 113 11.84 -10.12 -5.18
C LEU A 113 10.67 -9.27 -4.64
N VAL A 114 10.31 -8.22 -5.35
CA VAL A 114 9.14 -7.40 -5.01
C VAL A 114 7.85 -8.22 -5.15
N ARG A 115 7.70 -9.01 -6.22
CA ARG A 115 6.55 -9.92 -6.40
C ARG A 115 6.43 -10.94 -5.27
N ARG A 116 7.55 -11.58 -4.86
CA ARG A 116 7.58 -12.49 -3.70
C ARG A 116 7.11 -11.78 -2.43
N GLN A 117 7.63 -10.58 -2.17
CA GLN A 117 7.25 -9.81 -1.00
C GLN A 117 5.75 -9.47 -1.01
N MET A 118 5.20 -9.08 -2.16
CA MET A 118 3.76 -8.82 -2.30
C MET A 118 2.93 -10.10 -2.08
N CYS A 119 3.37 -11.26 -2.57
CA CYS A 119 2.68 -12.54 -2.30
C CYS A 119 2.64 -12.88 -0.79
N TYR A 120 3.73 -12.63 -0.04
CA TYR A 120 3.70 -12.78 1.42
C TYR A 120 2.70 -11.84 2.09
N MET A 121 2.59 -10.60 1.60
CA MET A 121 1.63 -9.62 2.12
C MET A 121 0.18 -10.06 1.83
N LEU A 122 -0.10 -10.45 0.59
CA LEU A 122 -1.41 -10.94 0.17
C LEU A 122 -1.82 -12.19 0.95
N ALA A 123 -0.90 -13.15 1.12
CA ALA A 123 -1.12 -14.35 1.91
C ALA A 123 -1.46 -14.03 3.38
N ARG A 124 -0.76 -13.06 3.98
CA ARG A 124 -0.99 -12.62 5.36
C ARG A 124 -2.35 -11.94 5.53
N HIS A 125 -2.78 -11.17 4.52
CA HIS A 125 -4.06 -10.46 4.55
C HIS A 125 -5.25 -11.32 4.07
N GLY A 126 -5.00 -12.52 3.56
CA GLY A 126 -6.04 -13.43 3.07
C GLY A 126 -6.65 -13.02 1.72
N HIS A 127 -5.88 -12.32 0.89
CA HIS A 127 -6.28 -11.88 -0.46
C HIS A 127 -5.48 -12.63 -1.55
N PRO A 128 -5.73 -13.94 -1.79
CA PRO A 128 -5.00 -14.67 -2.80
C PRO A 128 -5.37 -14.17 -4.20
N LEU A 129 -4.34 -13.93 -5.03
CA LEU A 129 -4.50 -13.66 -6.46
C LEU A 129 -4.40 -14.96 -7.25
N LYS A 130 -5.09 -15.01 -8.40
CA LYS A 130 -4.91 -16.09 -9.38
C LYS A 130 -3.71 -15.75 -10.26
N LEU A 131 -2.67 -16.57 -10.18
CA LEU A 131 -1.40 -16.37 -10.90
C LEU A 131 -1.25 -17.28 -12.12
N ASP A 132 -2.13 -18.27 -12.26
CA ASP A 132 -2.16 -19.27 -13.34
C ASP A 132 -3.08 -18.87 -14.49
N GLU A 133 -3.97 -17.93 -14.26
CA GLU A 133 -4.92 -17.41 -15.25
C GLU A 133 -5.31 -15.95 -14.96
N GLY A 134 -5.74 -15.23 -15.99
CA GLY A 134 -6.31 -13.89 -15.84
C GLY A 134 -5.29 -12.75 -15.84
N PRO A 135 -5.61 -11.63 -15.19
CA PRO A 135 -4.81 -10.41 -15.31
C PRO A 135 -3.41 -10.51 -14.70
N CYS A 136 -3.20 -11.40 -13.72
CA CYS A 136 -1.93 -11.59 -13.02
C CYS A 136 -1.17 -12.84 -13.46
N GLU A 137 -1.40 -13.33 -14.67
CA GLU A 137 -0.78 -14.55 -15.18
C GLU A 137 0.75 -14.44 -15.19
N VAL A 138 1.42 -15.42 -14.55
CA VAL A 138 2.86 -15.57 -14.53
C VAL A 138 3.24 -16.69 -15.49
N THR A 139 3.98 -16.35 -16.55
CA THR A 139 4.34 -17.30 -17.62
C THR A 139 5.55 -18.17 -17.31
N ASP A 140 6.40 -17.77 -16.37
CA ASP A 140 7.56 -18.53 -15.90
C ASP A 140 7.07 -19.59 -14.89
N GLY A 141 7.15 -20.88 -15.27
CA GLY A 141 6.62 -21.97 -14.45
C GLY A 141 7.31 -22.13 -13.09
N ASP A 142 8.61 -21.88 -13.00
CA ASP A 142 9.36 -21.98 -11.74
C ASP A 142 8.96 -20.82 -10.81
N GLU A 143 8.80 -19.61 -11.36
CA GLU A 143 8.32 -18.47 -10.61
C GLU A 143 6.86 -18.65 -10.14
N LEU A 144 6.01 -19.17 -11.00
CA LEU A 144 4.62 -19.45 -10.68
C LEU A 144 4.49 -20.42 -9.50
N GLU A 145 5.21 -21.57 -9.52
CA GLU A 145 5.19 -22.54 -8.43
C GLU A 145 5.66 -21.92 -7.10
N GLU A 146 6.74 -21.13 -7.14
CA GLU A 146 7.24 -20.43 -5.97
C GLU A 146 6.23 -19.44 -5.39
N LEU A 147 5.66 -18.57 -6.23
CA LEU A 147 4.68 -17.58 -5.80
C LEU A 147 3.39 -18.21 -5.27
N GLN A 148 2.90 -19.29 -5.90
CA GLN A 148 1.74 -20.05 -5.41
C GLN A 148 2.03 -20.71 -4.05
N THR A 149 3.24 -21.25 -3.87
CA THR A 149 3.69 -21.83 -2.60
C THR A 149 3.71 -20.78 -1.48
N ILE A 150 4.21 -19.57 -1.77
CA ILE A 150 4.20 -18.44 -0.83
C ILE A 150 2.76 -18.04 -0.51
N MET A 151 1.91 -17.87 -1.52
CA MET A 151 0.55 -17.36 -1.36
C MET A 151 -0.36 -18.35 -0.62
N SER A 152 -0.13 -19.65 -0.77
CA SER A 152 -0.85 -20.70 -0.03
C SER A 152 -0.40 -20.86 1.43
N ASN A 153 0.66 -20.16 1.86
CA ASN A 153 1.32 -20.35 3.17
C ASN A 153 1.77 -21.80 3.44
N SER A 154 1.98 -22.61 2.40
CA SER A 154 2.29 -24.04 2.58
C SER A 154 3.60 -24.29 3.32
N ASN A 155 4.58 -23.39 3.21
CA ASN A 155 5.86 -23.49 3.89
C ASN A 155 5.88 -22.84 5.29
N LEU A 156 4.80 -22.24 5.73
CA LEU A 156 4.78 -21.47 6.99
C LEU A 156 5.09 -22.35 8.19
N SER A 157 4.44 -23.53 8.29
CA SER A 157 4.67 -24.49 9.38
C SER A 157 6.09 -25.05 9.39
N ALA A 158 6.64 -25.36 8.21
CA ALA A 158 8.01 -25.85 8.08
C ALA A 158 9.03 -24.80 8.54
N ASN A 159 8.84 -23.54 8.18
CA ASN A 159 9.69 -22.44 8.58
C ASN A 159 9.66 -22.22 10.10
N TYR A 160 8.46 -22.26 10.72
CA TYR A 160 8.33 -22.16 12.17
C TYR A 160 8.96 -23.33 12.91
N LEU A 161 8.79 -24.55 12.41
CA LEU A 161 9.41 -25.74 13.01
C LEU A 161 10.94 -25.71 12.93
N THR A 162 11.48 -25.21 11.81
CA THR A 162 12.93 -25.02 11.65
C THR A 162 13.45 -24.02 12.67
N LEU A 163 12.80 -22.86 12.76
CA LEU A 163 13.16 -21.82 13.73
C LEU A 163 13.05 -22.33 15.17
N ALA A 164 12.00 -23.10 15.49
CA ALA A 164 11.81 -23.64 16.83
C ALA A 164 12.91 -24.66 17.21
N ARG A 165 13.41 -25.45 16.23
CA ARG A 165 14.58 -26.34 16.44
C ARG A 165 15.85 -25.55 16.67
N ASP A 166 16.10 -24.51 15.83
CA ASP A 166 17.30 -23.68 15.94
C ASP A 166 17.37 -22.92 17.26
N LEU A 167 16.22 -22.53 17.80
CA LEU A 167 16.09 -21.86 19.09
C LEU A 167 15.96 -22.80 20.28
N ASP A 168 15.92 -24.12 20.05
CA ASP A 168 15.72 -25.15 21.10
C ASP A 168 14.46 -24.92 21.96
N VAL A 169 13.35 -24.57 21.28
CA VAL A 169 12.05 -24.29 21.92
C VAL A 169 10.94 -25.24 21.47
N MET A 170 11.33 -26.41 20.90
CA MET A 170 10.36 -27.43 20.46
C MET A 170 9.62 -28.08 21.62
N GLU A 171 10.27 -28.22 22.77
CA GLU A 171 9.66 -28.75 24.00
C GLU A 171 9.34 -27.62 24.93
N ALA A 172 8.14 -27.69 25.55
CA ALA A 172 7.75 -26.75 26.58
C ALA A 172 8.65 -26.92 27.80
N LYS A 173 9.39 -25.85 28.15
CA LYS A 173 10.21 -25.85 29.37
C LYS A 173 9.35 -25.63 30.62
N LEU A 174 9.56 -26.42 31.61
CA LEU A 174 8.97 -26.21 32.92
C LEU A 174 9.85 -25.26 33.75
N PRO A 175 9.30 -24.63 34.83
CA PRO A 175 10.10 -23.77 35.72
C PRO A 175 11.32 -24.47 36.32
N GLU A 176 11.27 -25.81 36.44
CA GLU A 176 12.37 -26.64 36.93
C GLU A 176 13.47 -26.86 35.91
N ASP A 177 13.23 -26.57 34.64
CA ASP A 177 14.21 -26.75 33.53
C ASP A 177 15.04 -25.48 33.29
N ILE A 178 14.75 -24.38 33.99
CA ILE A 178 15.41 -23.10 33.91
C ILE A 178 16.33 -22.89 35.12
#